data_6375fb8cecccae9acb0c8ef350b4856f
#
_entry.id   6375fb8cecccae9acb0c8ef350b4856f
#
_cell.length_a   1.000
_cell.length_b   1.000
_cell.length_c   1.000
_cell.angle_alpha   90.00
_cell.angle_beta   90.00
_cell.angle_gamma   90.00
#
_symmetry.space_group_name_H-M   'P 1'
#
loop_
_entity.id
_entity.type
_entity.pdbx_description
1 polymer ?
#
loop_
_entity_poly.entity_id
_entity_poly.type
_entity_poly.pdbx_seq_one_letter_code
_entity_poly.pdbx_strand_id
1 'polypeptide(L)'
;IKYKYTLLANSYLKVNKINHNIETKELDLINLNGTNANCDFILKNISIGNDTIDVIINHNIRETTSNIKCDGLSVNKGTLNLNVTTIIPNGCVRAKANQDNEIISMNELNNTIKPLLLIEEYDVEASHSAKIGSFNEDDLFYLKSRGIEEKEAKRLLINSFLKRNLDDCEIKKYIDELEVKYEQRRF
;
A
#
# COMPACT_ATOMS: atom_id res chain seq x y z
N ILE A 1 -15.18 6.94 -1.22
CA ILE A 1 -14.77 6.82 -2.63
C ILE A 1 -14.76 5.36 -3.02
N LYS A 2 -15.16 5.02 -4.25
CA LYS A 2 -15.14 3.64 -4.74
C LYS A 2 -14.56 3.60 -6.14
N TYR A 3 -13.55 2.76 -6.33
CA TYR A 3 -12.96 2.45 -7.62
C TYR A 3 -13.24 1.00 -7.99
N LYS A 4 -13.48 0.73 -9.26
CA LYS A 4 -13.67 -0.63 -9.76
C LYS A 4 -12.84 -0.83 -11.02
N TYR A 5 -12.02 -1.87 -10.99
CA TYR A 5 -11.19 -2.30 -12.11
C TYR A 5 -11.66 -3.68 -12.56
N THR A 6 -11.73 -3.91 -13.86
CA THR A 6 -12.11 -5.22 -14.40
C THR A 6 -11.15 -5.56 -15.53
N LEU A 7 -10.41 -6.66 -15.36
CA LEU A 7 -9.39 -7.12 -16.28
C LEU A 7 -9.92 -8.31 -17.10
N LEU A 8 -9.77 -8.20 -18.40
CA LEU A 8 -10.12 -9.25 -19.36
C LEU A 8 -8.89 -10.12 -19.68
N ALA A 9 -9.08 -11.12 -20.54
CA ALA A 9 -8.02 -12.06 -20.89
C ALA A 9 -6.77 -11.36 -21.44
N ASN A 10 -5.58 -11.82 -20.99
CA ASN A 10 -4.27 -11.30 -21.40
C ASN A 10 -4.07 -9.80 -21.14
N SER A 11 -4.81 -9.22 -20.19
CA SER A 11 -4.64 -7.81 -19.83
C SER A 11 -3.67 -7.67 -18.65
N TYR A 12 -2.98 -6.53 -18.64
CA TYR A 12 -2.13 -6.09 -17.55
C TYR A 12 -2.56 -4.72 -17.07
N LEU A 13 -2.74 -4.58 -15.76
CA LEU A 13 -3.05 -3.31 -15.12
C LEU A 13 -1.95 -3.00 -14.08
N LYS A 14 -1.34 -1.84 -14.20
CA LYS A 14 -0.50 -1.27 -13.14
C LYS A 14 -1.19 -0.03 -12.58
N VAL A 15 -1.44 -0.04 -11.27
CA VAL A 15 -1.99 1.11 -10.54
C VAL A 15 -0.93 1.60 -9.56
N ASN A 16 -0.55 2.87 -9.69
CA ASN A 16 0.20 3.58 -8.67
C ASN A 16 -0.73 4.65 -8.08
N LYS A 17 -1.05 4.55 -6.81
CA LYS A 17 -2.01 5.42 -6.15
C LYS A 17 -1.40 6.07 -4.92
N ILE A 18 -1.61 7.38 -4.78
CA ILE A 18 -1.23 8.12 -3.59
C ILE A 18 -2.47 8.77 -3.01
N ASN A 19 -2.76 8.43 -1.76
CA ASN A 19 -3.81 9.06 -0.98
C ASN A 19 -3.19 9.96 0.08
N HIS A 20 -3.72 11.15 0.18
CA HIS A 20 -3.29 12.17 1.10
C HIS A 20 -4.50 13.04 1.47
N ASN A 21 -5.28 12.59 2.44
CA ASN A 21 -6.52 13.23 2.85
C ASN A 21 -6.63 13.33 4.37
N ILE A 22 -7.54 14.19 4.84
CA ILE A 22 -7.80 14.38 6.27
C ILE A 22 -8.66 13.25 6.84
N GLU A 23 -9.55 12.70 6.03
CA GLU A 23 -10.41 11.56 6.36
C GLU A 23 -10.87 10.89 5.08
N THR A 24 -10.56 9.60 4.93
CA THR A 24 -10.91 8.84 3.73
C THR A 24 -11.58 7.53 4.11
N LYS A 25 -12.70 7.25 3.43
CA LYS A 25 -13.27 5.89 3.32
C LYS A 25 -13.23 5.50 1.86
N GLU A 26 -12.43 4.50 1.53
CA GLU A 26 -12.16 4.11 0.15
C GLU A 26 -12.29 2.61 -0.03
N LEU A 27 -12.83 2.22 -1.19
CA LEU A 27 -12.88 0.84 -1.65
C LEU A 27 -12.30 0.75 -3.07
N ASP A 28 -11.22 0.00 -3.21
CA ASP A 28 -10.67 -0.44 -4.48
C ASP A 28 -11.08 -1.90 -4.75
N LEU A 29 -11.89 -2.11 -5.77
CA LEU A 29 -12.38 -3.44 -6.16
C LEU A 29 -11.76 -3.85 -7.49
N ILE A 30 -10.92 -4.88 -7.47
CA ILE A 30 -10.19 -5.40 -8.63
C ILE A 30 -10.75 -6.77 -8.99
N ASN A 31 -11.24 -6.93 -10.22
CA ASN A 31 -11.79 -8.18 -10.73
C ASN A 31 -10.94 -8.70 -11.88
N LEU A 32 -10.31 -9.86 -11.69
CA LEU A 32 -9.54 -10.56 -12.71
C LEU A 32 -10.47 -11.57 -13.40
N ASN A 33 -11.14 -11.12 -14.46
CA ASN A 33 -12.20 -11.89 -15.14
C ASN A 33 -11.72 -12.63 -16.39
N GLY A 34 -10.47 -12.43 -16.79
CA GLY A 34 -9.91 -13.08 -17.97
C GLY A 34 -8.67 -13.90 -17.66
N THR A 35 -8.49 -15.03 -18.34
CA THR A 35 -7.29 -15.87 -18.23
C THR A 35 -6.04 -15.03 -18.54
N ASN A 36 -4.96 -15.24 -17.80
CA ASN A 36 -3.72 -14.46 -17.85
C ASN A 36 -3.89 -12.96 -17.57
N ALA A 37 -4.95 -12.55 -16.87
CA ALA A 37 -5.05 -11.19 -16.38
C ALA A 37 -4.09 -10.97 -15.22
N ASN A 38 -3.33 -9.87 -15.26
CA ASN A 38 -2.32 -9.53 -14.27
C ASN A 38 -2.56 -8.14 -13.72
N CYS A 39 -2.42 -7.98 -12.40
CA CYS A 39 -2.57 -6.69 -11.72
C CYS A 39 -1.41 -6.44 -10.76
N ASP A 40 -0.72 -5.31 -10.94
CA ASP A 40 0.19 -4.73 -9.95
C ASP A 40 -0.47 -3.48 -9.36
N PHE A 41 -0.80 -3.51 -8.09
CA PHE A 41 -1.46 -2.41 -7.38
C PHE A 41 -0.57 -1.90 -6.26
N ILE A 42 -0.17 -0.64 -6.34
CA ILE A 42 0.66 0.03 -5.35
C ILE A 42 -0.14 1.21 -4.78
N LEU A 43 -0.39 1.15 -3.48
CA LEU A 43 -1.02 2.22 -2.72
C LEU A 43 -0.03 2.84 -1.73
N LYS A 44 0.07 4.16 -1.73
CA LYS A 44 0.73 4.96 -0.70
C LYS A 44 -0.32 5.81 -0.02
N ASN A 45 -0.52 5.64 1.27
CA ASN A 45 -1.48 6.43 2.03
C ASN A 45 -0.79 7.22 3.13
N ILE A 46 -1.02 8.53 3.16
CA ILE A 46 -0.56 9.42 4.23
C ILE A 46 -1.78 9.84 5.04
N SER A 47 -1.93 9.26 6.22
CA SER A 47 -3.06 9.52 7.12
C SER A 47 -2.76 10.66 8.07
N ILE A 48 -3.57 11.73 7.99
CA ILE A 48 -3.55 12.88 8.90
C ILE A 48 -4.80 12.89 9.79
N GLY A 49 -5.87 12.24 9.33
CA GLY A 49 -7.11 11.98 10.04
C GLY A 49 -7.40 10.47 10.06
N ASN A 50 -8.67 10.09 10.21
CA ASN A 50 -9.07 8.69 10.32
C ASN A 50 -9.37 8.10 8.94
N ASP A 51 -8.43 7.34 8.39
CA ASP A 51 -8.59 6.69 7.11
C ASP A 51 -9.01 5.22 7.25
N THR A 52 -9.92 4.80 6.39
CA THR A 52 -10.25 3.38 6.19
C THR A 52 -10.17 3.06 4.70
N ILE A 53 -9.33 2.10 4.36
CA ILE A 53 -9.11 1.67 2.98
C ILE A 53 -9.33 0.18 2.88
N ASP A 54 -10.23 -0.19 1.99
CA ASP A 54 -10.52 -1.57 1.63
C ASP A 54 -10.01 -1.83 0.21
N VAL A 55 -9.15 -2.83 0.05
CA VAL A 55 -8.68 -3.32 -1.25
C VAL A 55 -9.15 -4.75 -1.41
N ILE A 56 -10.01 -5.02 -2.38
CA ILE A 56 -10.56 -6.35 -2.63
C ILE A 56 -10.16 -6.82 -4.03
N ILE A 57 -9.52 -7.98 -4.08
CA ILE A 57 -9.09 -8.61 -5.33
C ILE A 57 -9.83 -9.92 -5.51
N ASN A 58 -10.55 -10.05 -6.62
CA ASN A 58 -11.26 -11.25 -7.00
C ASN A 58 -10.55 -11.92 -8.19
N HIS A 59 -10.05 -13.13 -7.97
CA HIS A 59 -9.58 -14.03 -9.02
C HIS A 59 -10.79 -14.85 -9.48
N ASN A 60 -11.44 -14.44 -10.58
CA ASN A 60 -12.67 -15.06 -11.05
C ASN A 60 -12.45 -16.13 -12.12
N ILE A 61 -11.20 -16.39 -12.49
CA ILE A 61 -10.82 -17.39 -13.48
C ILE A 61 -9.37 -17.84 -13.22
N ARG A 62 -8.99 -18.95 -13.85
CA ARG A 62 -7.65 -19.56 -13.77
C ARG A 62 -6.54 -18.64 -14.32
N GLU A 63 -5.28 -18.93 -13.90
CA GLU A 63 -4.06 -18.33 -14.46
C GLU A 63 -4.01 -16.80 -14.31
N THR A 64 -4.55 -16.28 -13.23
CA THR A 64 -4.53 -14.84 -12.94
C THR A 64 -3.48 -14.50 -11.90
N THR A 65 -2.91 -13.30 -11.97
CA THR A 65 -1.87 -12.86 -11.04
C THR A 65 -2.22 -11.51 -10.43
N SER A 66 -2.04 -11.37 -9.12
CA SER A 66 -2.14 -10.10 -8.42
C SER A 66 -0.97 -9.87 -7.48
N ASN A 67 -0.33 -8.70 -7.56
CA ASN A 67 0.68 -8.21 -6.63
C ASN A 67 0.18 -6.91 -6.02
N ILE A 68 -0.08 -6.93 -4.74
CA ILE A 68 -0.65 -5.80 -4.00
C ILE A 68 0.39 -5.31 -3.00
N LYS A 69 0.71 -4.02 -3.05
CA LYS A 69 1.59 -3.35 -2.09
C LYS A 69 0.91 -2.13 -1.52
N CYS A 70 0.65 -2.15 -0.23
CA CYS A 70 0.01 -1.04 0.47
C CYS A 70 0.92 -0.52 1.57
N ASP A 71 1.42 0.70 1.39
CA ASP A 71 2.27 1.39 2.34
C ASP A 71 1.52 2.58 2.95
N GLY A 72 1.34 2.55 4.26
CA GLY A 72 0.71 3.61 5.03
C GLY A 72 1.70 4.39 5.88
N LEU A 73 1.57 5.70 5.92
CA LEU A 73 2.27 6.58 6.85
C LEU A 73 1.23 7.31 7.71
N SER A 74 1.25 7.04 9.01
CA SER A 74 0.35 7.69 9.98
C SER A 74 1.09 8.80 10.70
N VAL A 75 0.64 10.04 10.56
CA VAL A 75 1.29 11.23 11.13
C VAL A 75 0.33 12.03 12.01
N ASN A 76 0.85 12.80 12.95
CA ASN A 76 0.09 13.65 13.87
C ASN A 76 -1.01 12.87 14.62
N LYS A 77 -2.28 13.13 14.33
CA LYS A 77 -3.46 12.43 14.89
C LYS A 77 -4.07 11.45 13.89
N GLY A 78 -3.38 11.15 12.80
CA GLY A 78 -3.85 10.25 11.77
C GLY A 78 -3.85 8.79 12.23
N THR A 79 -4.86 8.04 11.79
CA THR A 79 -4.95 6.58 11.92
C THR A 79 -5.32 5.96 10.60
N LEU A 80 -4.81 4.76 10.32
CA LEU A 80 -5.13 4.01 9.13
C LEU A 80 -5.66 2.63 9.50
N ASN A 81 -6.85 2.32 9.00
CA ASN A 81 -7.42 0.97 8.97
C ASN A 81 -7.30 0.45 7.53
N LEU A 82 -6.38 -0.46 7.28
CA LEU A 82 -6.10 -1.05 5.98
C LEU A 82 -6.59 -2.49 5.95
N ASN A 83 -7.57 -2.77 5.10
CA ASN A 83 -8.10 -4.11 4.89
C ASN A 83 -7.78 -4.55 3.46
N VAL A 84 -7.04 -5.64 3.30
CA VAL A 84 -6.66 -6.17 1.97
C VAL A 84 -7.15 -7.60 1.87
N THR A 85 -8.13 -7.84 1.01
CA THR A 85 -8.76 -9.15 0.83
C THR A 85 -8.50 -9.68 -0.57
N THR A 86 -7.94 -10.87 -0.67
CA THR A 86 -7.85 -11.62 -1.94
C THR A 86 -8.76 -12.84 -1.88
N ILE A 87 -9.55 -13.03 -2.92
CA ILE A 87 -10.53 -14.10 -3.05
C ILE A 87 -10.16 -14.95 -4.26
N ILE A 88 -9.93 -16.26 -4.04
CA ILE A 88 -9.63 -17.25 -5.07
C ILE A 88 -10.61 -18.41 -4.93
N PRO A 89 -11.75 -18.39 -5.66
CA PRO A 89 -12.73 -19.45 -5.62
C PRO A 89 -12.22 -20.75 -6.27
N ASN A 90 -12.93 -21.85 -6.03
CA ASN A 90 -12.68 -23.12 -6.70
C ASN A 90 -12.77 -22.97 -8.24
N GLY A 91 -11.88 -23.67 -8.97
CA GLY A 91 -11.74 -23.58 -10.42
C GLY A 91 -10.77 -22.47 -10.90
N CYS A 92 -10.25 -21.65 -10.02
CA CYS A 92 -9.25 -20.61 -10.34
C CYS A 92 -7.82 -21.18 -10.26
N VAL A 93 -7.58 -22.33 -10.89
CA VAL A 93 -6.29 -23.04 -10.87
C VAL A 93 -5.14 -22.17 -11.38
N ARG A 94 -3.95 -22.34 -10.81
CA ARG A 94 -2.73 -21.59 -11.11
C ARG A 94 -2.86 -20.06 -10.91
N ALA A 95 -3.78 -19.63 -10.06
CA ALA A 95 -3.82 -18.24 -9.62
C ALA A 95 -2.62 -17.96 -8.71
N LYS A 96 -2.06 -16.73 -8.85
CA LYS A 96 -0.95 -16.25 -8.03
C LYS A 96 -1.36 -14.95 -7.35
N ALA A 97 -1.22 -14.89 -6.03
CA ALA A 97 -1.61 -13.72 -5.26
C ALA A 97 -0.56 -13.38 -4.20
N ASN A 98 -0.10 -12.15 -4.20
CA ASN A 98 0.81 -11.65 -3.17
C ASN A 98 0.29 -10.33 -2.60
N GLN A 99 0.29 -10.22 -1.28
CA GLN A 99 -0.02 -8.99 -0.55
C GLN A 99 1.16 -8.62 0.34
N ASP A 100 1.66 -7.39 0.20
CA ASP A 100 2.71 -6.83 1.05
C ASP A 100 2.22 -5.50 1.64
N ASN A 101 1.97 -5.47 2.95
CA ASN A 101 1.31 -4.36 3.61
C ASN A 101 2.15 -3.86 4.77
N GLU A 102 2.48 -2.57 4.78
CA GLU A 102 3.23 -1.97 5.87
C GLU A 102 2.66 -0.61 6.27
N ILE A 103 2.54 -0.37 7.58
CA ILE A 103 2.21 0.96 8.12
C ILE A 103 3.36 1.40 9.03
N ILE A 104 3.91 2.57 8.71
CA ILE A 104 4.82 3.30 9.61
C ILE A 104 3.98 4.29 10.41
N SER A 105 3.99 4.11 11.74
CA SER A 105 3.32 5.01 12.68
C SER A 105 4.32 6.03 13.22
N MET A 106 4.04 7.31 13.01
CA MET A 106 4.80 8.43 13.59
C MET A 106 4.15 8.98 14.86
N ASN A 107 3.10 8.31 15.33
CA ASN A 107 2.33 8.65 16.53
C ASN A 107 2.04 7.37 17.35
N GLU A 108 1.47 7.53 18.52
CA GLU A 108 1.11 6.41 19.42
C GLU A 108 -0.32 5.88 19.18
N LEU A 109 -0.99 6.31 18.10
CA LEU A 109 -2.35 5.92 17.80
C LEU A 109 -2.42 4.54 17.15
N ASN A 110 -3.55 3.87 17.32
CA ASN A 110 -3.76 2.52 16.81
C ASN A 110 -4.05 2.51 15.31
N ASN A 111 -3.12 1.95 14.56
CA ASN A 111 -3.33 1.58 13.16
C ASN A 111 -3.69 0.09 13.07
N THR A 112 -4.40 -0.32 12.03
CA THR A 112 -4.72 -1.73 11.80
C THR A 112 -4.42 -2.15 10.37
N ILE A 113 -3.89 -3.37 10.21
CA ILE A 113 -3.81 -4.06 8.92
C ILE A 113 -4.55 -5.39 9.07
N LYS A 114 -5.46 -5.66 8.16
CA LYS A 114 -6.18 -6.94 8.07
C LYS A 114 -5.96 -7.56 6.69
N PRO A 115 -4.85 -8.30 6.50
CA PRO A 115 -4.64 -9.06 5.28
C PRO A 115 -5.48 -10.33 5.36
N LEU A 116 -6.26 -10.61 4.32
CA LEU A 116 -7.14 -11.77 4.26
C LEU A 116 -6.98 -12.49 2.92
N LEU A 117 -6.75 -13.80 2.98
CA LEU A 117 -6.73 -14.71 1.84
C LEU A 117 -7.89 -15.69 1.98
N LEU A 118 -8.90 -15.57 1.12
CA LEU A 118 -10.05 -16.50 1.03
C LEU A 118 -9.82 -17.41 -0.18
N ILE A 119 -9.29 -18.60 0.08
CA ILE A 119 -8.81 -19.52 -0.96
C ILE A 119 -9.59 -20.83 -0.85
N GLU A 120 -10.28 -21.20 -1.93
CA GLU A 120 -11.01 -22.46 -2.08
C GLU A 120 -10.38 -23.40 -3.12
N GLU A 121 -9.27 -22.97 -3.78
CA GLU A 121 -8.55 -23.73 -4.80
C GLU A 121 -7.21 -24.22 -4.25
N TYR A 122 -6.80 -25.45 -4.62
CA TYR A 122 -5.56 -26.07 -4.12
C TYR A 122 -4.34 -25.77 -4.98
N ASP A 123 -4.51 -25.62 -6.31
CA ASP A 123 -3.42 -25.34 -7.25
C ASP A 123 -3.21 -23.83 -7.40
N VAL A 124 -2.74 -23.18 -6.33
CA VAL A 124 -2.48 -21.75 -6.28
C VAL A 124 -1.21 -21.41 -5.51
N GLU A 125 -0.63 -20.27 -5.80
CA GLU A 125 0.44 -19.64 -5.03
C GLU A 125 -0.10 -18.38 -4.37
N ALA A 126 -0.18 -18.33 -3.04
CA ALA A 126 -0.68 -17.16 -2.34
C ALA A 126 0.13 -16.86 -1.08
N SER A 127 0.42 -15.58 -0.87
CA SER A 127 1.13 -15.11 0.30
C SER A 127 0.65 -13.73 0.72
N HIS A 128 0.77 -13.44 2.02
CA HIS A 128 0.60 -12.09 2.53
C HIS A 128 1.64 -11.75 3.58
N SER A 129 1.97 -10.46 3.69
CA SER A 129 2.70 -9.90 4.81
C SER A 129 1.95 -8.70 5.38
N ALA A 130 2.14 -8.45 6.68
CA ALA A 130 1.62 -7.28 7.36
C ALA A 130 2.59 -6.83 8.45
N LYS A 131 2.95 -5.55 8.44
CA LYS A 131 3.83 -4.96 9.43
C LYS A 131 3.29 -3.59 9.85
N ILE A 132 3.22 -3.36 11.16
CA ILE A 132 2.96 -2.03 11.74
C ILE A 132 4.12 -1.74 12.70
N GLY A 133 4.72 -0.57 12.54
CA GLY A 133 5.84 -0.17 13.39
C GLY A 133 6.24 1.28 13.19
N SER A 134 7.34 1.66 13.81
CA SER A 134 8.06 2.91 13.56
C SER A 134 9.23 2.68 12.61
N PHE A 135 9.91 3.75 12.21
CA PHE A 135 11.21 3.62 11.56
C PHE A 135 12.22 2.95 12.50
N ASN A 136 13.15 2.20 11.91
CA ASN A 136 14.20 1.56 12.66
C ASN A 136 15.09 2.62 13.35
N GLU A 137 15.29 2.48 14.64
CA GLU A 137 16.16 3.38 15.42
C GLU A 137 17.61 3.32 14.96
N ASP A 138 18.08 2.19 14.45
CA ASP A 138 19.43 2.04 13.92
C ASP A 138 19.64 2.86 12.65
N ASP A 139 18.64 2.93 11.77
CA ASP A 139 18.67 3.76 10.56
C ASP A 139 18.73 5.24 10.94
N LEU A 140 17.91 5.65 11.90
CA LEU A 140 17.91 7.02 12.41
C LEU A 140 19.25 7.36 13.08
N PHE A 141 19.78 6.46 13.91
CA PHE A 141 21.06 6.61 14.55
C PHE A 141 22.21 6.71 13.52
N TYR A 142 22.19 5.85 12.50
CA TYR A 142 23.20 5.89 11.42
C TYR A 142 23.21 7.25 10.71
N LEU A 143 22.07 7.78 10.32
CA LEU A 143 21.98 9.08 9.65
C LEU A 143 22.49 10.20 10.57
N LYS A 144 22.12 10.19 11.86
CA LYS A 144 22.57 11.16 12.85
C LYS A 144 24.09 11.08 13.08
N SER A 145 24.68 9.88 13.08
CA SER A 145 26.13 9.67 13.24
C SER A 145 26.93 10.24 12.06
N ARG A 146 26.28 10.46 10.89
CA ARG A 146 26.86 11.13 9.73
C ARG A 146 26.66 12.64 9.73
N GLY A 147 26.17 13.21 10.83
CA GLY A 147 25.97 14.66 10.98
C GLY A 147 24.65 15.19 10.42
N ILE A 148 23.71 14.31 10.05
CA ILE A 148 22.38 14.71 9.59
C ILE A 148 21.53 15.00 10.82
N GLU A 149 20.89 16.17 10.85
CA GLU A 149 19.96 16.53 11.93
C GLU A 149 18.77 15.56 11.98
N GLU A 150 18.24 15.32 13.17
CA GLU A 150 17.19 14.32 13.40
C GLU A 150 15.94 14.58 12.53
N LYS A 151 15.55 15.84 12.38
CA LYS A 151 14.41 16.22 11.52
C LYS A 151 14.66 15.81 10.06
N GLU A 152 15.84 16.11 9.55
CA GLU A 152 16.24 15.77 8.18
C GLU A 152 16.40 14.25 7.99
N ALA A 153 16.93 13.55 8.99
CA ALA A 153 17.04 12.10 8.97
C ALA A 153 15.64 11.43 8.89
N LYS A 154 14.68 11.89 9.70
CA LYS A 154 13.29 11.43 9.62
C LYS A 154 12.68 11.71 8.25
N ARG A 155 12.92 12.88 7.68
CA ARG A 155 12.44 13.25 6.34
C ARG A 155 12.98 12.31 5.26
N LEU A 156 14.26 12.00 5.31
CA LEU A 156 14.89 11.06 4.36
C LEU A 156 14.27 9.66 4.46
N LEU A 157 14.01 9.17 5.68
CA LEU A 157 13.37 7.87 5.90
C LEU A 157 11.94 7.85 5.36
N ILE A 158 11.15 8.89 5.63
CA ILE A 158 9.78 9.05 5.10
C ILE A 158 9.80 9.03 3.57
N ASN A 159 10.68 9.82 2.97
CA ASN A 159 10.81 9.93 1.53
C ASN A 159 11.18 8.58 0.89
N SER A 160 12.15 7.88 1.46
CA SER A 160 12.54 6.54 1.02
C SER A 160 11.36 5.56 1.11
N PHE A 161 10.63 5.56 2.21
CA PHE A 161 9.46 4.70 2.41
C PHE A 161 8.34 4.97 1.40
N LEU A 162 7.98 6.22 1.18
CA LEU A 162 6.92 6.60 0.25
C LEU A 162 7.29 6.34 -1.21
N LYS A 163 8.57 6.51 -1.58
CA LYS A 163 9.04 6.33 -2.96
C LYS A 163 9.41 4.90 -3.32
N ARG A 164 9.58 4.03 -2.35
CA ARG A 164 9.92 2.63 -2.63
C ARG A 164 8.87 1.96 -3.53
N ASN A 165 9.29 1.08 -4.42
CA ASN A 165 8.44 0.35 -5.37
C ASN A 165 7.69 1.22 -6.39
N LEU A 166 7.94 2.52 -6.46
CA LEU A 166 7.38 3.40 -7.47
C LEU A 166 8.41 3.63 -8.58
N ASP A 167 8.02 3.37 -9.82
CA ASP A 167 8.87 3.63 -11.00
C ASP A 167 8.54 4.98 -11.65
N ASP A 168 7.36 5.53 -11.35
CA ASP A 168 6.82 6.74 -11.94
C ASP A 168 7.49 8.00 -11.39
N CYS A 169 8.14 8.77 -12.28
CA CYS A 169 8.82 10.01 -11.92
C CYS A 169 7.85 11.13 -11.53
N GLU A 170 6.64 11.17 -12.07
CA GLU A 170 5.64 12.20 -11.75
C GLU A 170 5.10 11.99 -10.33
N ILE A 171 4.84 10.74 -9.98
CA ILE A 171 4.41 10.36 -8.63
C ILE A 171 5.51 10.69 -7.60
N LYS A 172 6.77 10.40 -7.93
CA LYS A 172 7.91 10.75 -7.05
C LYS A 172 8.01 12.27 -6.85
N LYS A 173 7.83 13.06 -7.89
CA LYS A 173 7.80 14.54 -7.79
C LYS A 173 6.62 15.01 -6.93
N TYR A 174 5.45 14.41 -7.08
CA TYR A 174 4.30 14.73 -6.26
C TYR A 174 4.56 14.48 -4.76
N ILE A 175 5.27 13.40 -4.42
CA ILE A 175 5.69 13.13 -3.03
C ILE A 175 6.62 14.25 -2.54
N ASP A 176 7.59 14.70 -3.35
CA ASP A 176 8.49 15.80 -3.00
C ASP A 176 7.72 17.12 -2.76
N GLU A 177 6.72 17.40 -3.58
CA GLU A 177 5.87 18.59 -3.43
C GLU A 177 5.00 18.52 -2.16
N LEU A 178 4.52 17.33 -1.80
CA LEU A 178 3.80 17.12 -0.55
C LEU A 178 4.70 17.40 0.66
N GLU A 179 5.94 16.94 0.65
CA GLU A 179 6.90 17.19 1.73
C GLU A 179 7.12 18.69 1.96
N VAL A 180 7.38 19.45 0.90
CA VAL A 180 7.55 20.93 0.99
C VAL A 180 6.31 21.59 1.61
N LYS A 181 5.12 21.12 1.26
CA LYS A 181 3.85 21.66 1.77
C LYS A 181 3.63 21.36 3.25
N TYR A 182 4.18 20.26 3.75
CA TYR A 182 4.13 19.88 5.17
C TYR A 182 5.18 20.60 6.01
N GLU A 183 6.38 20.83 5.48
CA GLU A 183 7.40 21.59 6.18
C GLU A 183 6.92 23.02 6.52
N GLN A 184 6.14 23.63 5.64
CA GLN A 184 5.56 24.95 5.87
C GLN A 184 4.45 24.98 6.95
N ARG A 185 3.85 23.84 7.30
CA ARG A 185 2.73 23.73 8.26
C ARG A 185 3.14 23.22 9.65
N ARG A 186 4.45 23.17 9.98
CA ARG A 186 5.01 22.65 11.25
C ARG A 186 4.53 21.23 11.58
N PHE A 187 5.39 20.26 11.33
CA PHE A 187 5.38 19.00 12.05
C PHE A 187 5.85 19.20 13.49
#